data_96a40ef454bfd230112ba9c3d02b1b0d
#
_entry.id   96a40ef454bfd230112ba9c3d02b1b0d
#
_cell.length_a   1.000
_cell.length_b   1.000
_cell.length_c   1.000
_cell.angle_alpha   90.00
_cell.angle_beta   90.00
_cell.angle_gamma   90.00
#
_symmetry.space_group_name_H-M   'P 1'
#
loop_
_entity.id
_entity.type
_entity.pdbx_description
1 polymer ?
#
loop_
_entity_poly.entity_id
_entity_poly.type
_entity_poly.pdbx_seq_one_letter_code
_entity_poly.pdbx_strand_id
1 'polypeptide(L)'
;LGNGWQKVDGNWYWYENEAPVKGWKVINGKWYYMETSTGVMKTGFFRDANGGLYYSDGSGAMIGNPGWNVIGGKWYWMNSNGSIYSGWLSRPSGWYYLNADGSMATGWAKVGNTWYYMNGSGAMQTGWVKDGTTWYYMNSSGAMLTGWQLINGSWYYLYGNGKMAENSWIGS
;
A
#
# COMPACT_ATOMS: atom_id res chain seq x y z
N LEU A 1 -3.34 7.58 39.97
CA LEU A 1 -2.26 6.92 39.26
C LEU A 1 -1.06 7.86 39.12
N GLY A 2 0.17 7.32 39.22
CA GLY A 2 1.39 8.13 39.06
C GLY A 2 1.64 8.47 37.58
N ASN A 3 2.74 9.19 37.37
CA ASN A 3 3.19 9.53 36.01
C ASN A 3 3.89 8.34 35.33
N GLY A 4 4.00 8.41 34.05
CA GLY A 4 4.65 7.38 33.23
C GLY A 4 3.68 6.30 32.76
N TRP A 5 4.25 5.15 32.37
CA TRP A 5 3.45 4.04 31.87
C TRP A 5 2.56 3.43 32.95
N GLN A 6 1.28 3.32 32.67
CA GLN A 6 0.29 2.70 33.55
C GLN A 6 -0.56 1.71 32.75
N LYS A 7 -0.78 0.51 33.29
CA LYS A 7 -1.65 -0.50 32.67
C LYS A 7 -2.96 -0.56 33.45
N VAL A 8 -4.06 -0.28 32.79
CA VAL A 8 -5.39 -0.25 33.40
C VAL A 8 -6.32 -1.08 32.52
N ASP A 9 -6.95 -2.09 33.11
CA ASP A 9 -7.89 -3.01 32.42
C ASP A 9 -7.30 -3.57 31.12
N GLY A 10 -6.02 -3.95 31.15
CA GLY A 10 -5.34 -4.54 30.00
C GLY A 10 -4.78 -3.54 28.98
N ASN A 11 -5.09 -2.27 29.10
CA ASN A 11 -4.64 -1.22 28.18
C ASN A 11 -3.49 -0.41 28.79
N TRP A 12 -2.54 -0.02 27.92
CA TRP A 12 -1.44 0.84 28.34
C TRP A 12 -1.77 2.31 28.08
N TYR A 13 -1.36 3.16 29.04
CA TYR A 13 -1.52 4.62 29.00
C TYR A 13 -0.21 5.26 29.41
N TRP A 14 0.05 6.47 28.91
CA TRP A 14 1.14 7.30 29.42
C TRP A 14 0.52 8.45 30.20
N TYR A 15 0.83 8.53 31.50
CA TYR A 15 0.30 9.58 32.38
C TYR A 15 1.31 10.69 32.60
N GLU A 16 0.84 11.92 32.48
CA GLU A 16 1.56 13.12 32.86
C GLU A 16 0.60 14.01 33.64
N ASN A 17 1.09 14.60 34.77
CA ASN A 17 0.25 15.42 35.62
C ASN A 17 -1.06 14.73 36.00
N GLU A 18 -0.95 13.46 36.34
CA GLU A 18 -2.07 12.61 36.79
C GLU A 18 -3.18 12.39 35.76
N ALA A 19 -2.91 12.69 34.48
CA ALA A 19 -3.86 12.49 33.39
C ALA A 19 -3.22 11.72 32.25
N PRO A 20 -4.01 10.89 31.51
CA PRO A 20 -3.47 10.19 30.34
C PRO A 20 -3.20 11.18 29.19
N VAL A 21 -2.01 11.06 28.60
CA VAL A 21 -1.65 11.80 27.40
C VAL A 21 -2.43 11.25 26.22
N LYS A 22 -2.80 12.10 25.30
CA LYS A 22 -3.53 11.76 24.07
C LYS A 22 -2.75 12.25 22.85
N GLY A 23 -2.83 11.50 21.78
CA GLY A 23 -2.11 11.80 20.55
C GLY A 23 -0.67 11.29 20.57
N TRP A 24 0.16 11.88 19.74
CA TRP A 24 1.56 11.48 19.59
C TRP A 24 2.41 11.92 20.78
N LYS A 25 3.31 11.02 21.23
CA LYS A 25 4.24 11.28 22.31
C LYS A 25 5.58 10.60 22.04
N VAL A 26 6.67 11.35 22.20
CA VAL A 26 8.04 10.80 22.19
C VAL A 26 8.42 10.41 23.61
N ILE A 27 8.80 9.16 23.80
CA ILE A 27 9.22 8.62 25.08
C ILE A 27 10.53 7.85 24.85
N ASN A 28 11.61 8.30 25.47
CA ASN A 28 12.93 7.70 25.31
C ASN A 28 13.35 7.55 23.82
N GLY A 29 13.07 8.59 23.02
CA GLY A 29 13.44 8.63 21.60
C GLY A 29 12.55 7.83 20.68
N LYS A 30 11.49 7.21 21.18
CA LYS A 30 10.54 6.44 20.37
C LYS A 30 9.19 7.13 20.35
N TRP A 31 8.50 7.05 19.20
CA TRP A 31 7.16 7.62 19.04
C TRP A 31 6.09 6.60 19.40
N TYR A 32 5.11 7.07 20.18
CA TYR A 32 3.93 6.31 20.58
C TYR A 32 2.69 7.11 20.23
N TYR A 33 1.61 6.43 19.89
CA TYR A 33 0.34 7.09 19.65
C TYR A 33 -0.69 6.63 20.68
N MET A 34 -1.24 7.59 21.39
CA MET A 34 -2.31 7.37 22.35
C MET A 34 -3.62 7.81 21.71
N GLU A 35 -4.61 6.92 21.69
CA GLU A 35 -5.92 7.23 21.10
C GLU A 35 -6.44 8.55 21.66
N THR A 36 -6.85 9.47 20.78
CA THR A 36 -7.25 10.82 21.20
C THR A 36 -8.51 10.85 22.03
N SER A 37 -9.38 9.85 21.88
CA SER A 37 -10.63 9.74 22.66
C SER A 37 -10.41 9.12 24.05
N THR A 38 -9.46 8.20 24.18
CA THR A 38 -9.31 7.39 25.40
C THR A 38 -7.95 7.49 26.08
N GLY A 39 -6.90 7.84 25.32
CA GLY A 39 -5.51 7.77 25.79
C GLY A 39 -4.90 6.38 25.69
N VAL A 40 -5.62 5.39 25.16
CA VAL A 40 -5.10 4.02 25.03
C VAL A 40 -3.98 3.98 23.98
N MET A 41 -2.84 3.38 24.35
CA MET A 41 -1.71 3.20 23.45
C MET A 41 -2.08 2.30 22.28
N LYS A 42 -1.79 2.73 21.05
CA LYS A 42 -2.04 1.95 19.83
C LYS A 42 -0.89 1.01 19.54
N THR A 43 -1.22 -0.17 19.02
CA THR A 43 -0.28 -1.16 18.49
C THR A 43 -0.76 -1.62 17.12
N GLY A 44 0.15 -2.19 16.32
CA GLY A 44 -0.20 -2.62 14.97
C GLY A 44 -0.46 -1.44 14.03
N PHE A 45 -1.24 -1.69 12.98
CA PHE A 45 -1.65 -0.63 12.06
C PHE A 45 -2.74 0.23 12.70
N PHE A 46 -2.60 1.54 12.56
CA PHE A 46 -3.62 2.47 13.05
C PHE A 46 -3.58 3.76 12.23
N ARG A 47 -4.67 4.51 12.30
CA ARG A 47 -4.70 5.87 11.77
C ARG A 47 -4.71 6.85 12.91
N ASP A 48 -3.92 7.93 12.76
CA ASP A 48 -3.94 9.01 13.74
C ASP A 48 -5.15 9.94 13.52
N ALA A 49 -5.28 10.96 14.35
CA ALA A 49 -6.40 11.90 14.27
C ALA A 49 -6.45 12.66 12.92
N ASN A 50 -5.34 12.77 12.23
CA ASN A 50 -5.24 13.42 10.91
C ASN A 50 -5.46 12.44 9.75
N GLY A 51 -5.76 11.17 10.04
CA GLY A 51 -6.01 10.13 9.04
C GLY A 51 -4.76 9.49 8.46
N GLY A 52 -3.57 9.83 8.93
CA GLY A 52 -2.32 9.19 8.51
C GLY A 52 -2.24 7.76 9.02
N LEU A 53 -1.76 6.85 8.17
CA LEU A 53 -1.59 5.44 8.51
C LEU A 53 -0.18 5.21 9.06
N TYR A 54 -0.09 4.48 10.17
CA TYR A 54 1.17 4.18 10.86
C TYR A 54 1.18 2.73 11.33
N TYR A 55 2.38 2.27 11.68
CA TYR A 55 2.53 0.95 12.30
C TYR A 55 3.39 1.05 13.55
N SER A 56 2.89 0.50 14.65
CA SER A 56 3.61 0.36 15.90
C SER A 56 3.78 -1.11 16.26
N ASP A 57 4.90 -1.45 16.89
CA ASP A 57 5.14 -2.82 17.32
C ASP A 57 4.27 -3.17 18.54
N GLY A 58 4.44 -4.39 19.07
CA GLY A 58 3.67 -4.86 20.22
C GLY A 58 3.87 -4.07 21.50
N SER A 59 4.97 -3.31 21.59
CA SER A 59 5.22 -2.40 22.72
C SER A 59 4.67 -0.99 22.48
N GLY A 60 4.06 -0.75 21.32
CA GLY A 60 3.49 0.54 20.95
C GLY A 60 4.47 1.48 20.28
N ALA A 61 5.75 1.11 20.19
CA ALA A 61 6.75 1.96 19.54
C ALA A 61 6.54 1.96 18.01
N MET A 62 6.40 3.15 17.42
CA MET A 62 6.32 3.28 15.97
C MET A 62 7.61 2.77 15.35
N ILE A 63 7.49 1.89 14.36
CA ILE A 63 8.64 1.27 13.69
C ILE A 63 8.66 1.65 12.21
N GLY A 64 9.82 1.41 11.61
CA GLY A 64 10.06 1.59 10.20
C GLY A 64 11.01 2.73 9.92
N ASN A 65 11.79 2.56 8.87
CA ASN A 65 12.67 3.59 8.32
C ASN A 65 12.03 4.16 7.07
N PRO A 66 12.32 5.43 6.70
CA PRO A 66 11.85 5.94 5.42
C PRO A 66 12.20 5.00 4.27
N GLY A 67 11.24 4.77 3.37
CA GLY A 67 11.42 3.86 2.24
C GLY A 67 10.69 2.54 2.43
N TRP A 68 11.21 1.50 1.77
CA TRP A 68 10.60 0.17 1.76
C TRP A 68 10.78 -0.56 3.09
N ASN A 69 9.69 -1.12 3.60
CA ASN A 69 9.66 -1.93 4.83
C ASN A 69 8.78 -3.16 4.62
N VAL A 70 9.15 -4.27 5.23
CA VAL A 70 8.35 -5.50 5.24
C VAL A 70 7.68 -5.65 6.59
N ILE A 71 6.37 -5.80 6.57
CA ILE A 71 5.57 -6.03 7.78
C ILE A 71 4.60 -7.18 7.47
N GLY A 72 4.69 -8.26 8.24
CA GLY A 72 3.82 -9.42 8.04
C GLY A 72 3.94 -10.05 6.65
N GLY A 73 5.11 -10.01 6.04
CA GLY A 73 5.37 -10.57 4.71
C GLY A 73 4.93 -9.70 3.55
N LYS A 74 4.42 -8.50 3.80
CA LYS A 74 4.02 -7.54 2.76
C LYS A 74 4.93 -6.33 2.79
N TRP A 75 5.10 -5.70 1.62
CA TRP A 75 5.91 -4.50 1.47
C TRP A 75 5.06 -3.25 1.63
N TYR A 76 5.64 -2.25 2.31
CA TYR A 76 5.05 -0.93 2.56
C TYR A 76 6.08 0.14 2.30
N TRP A 77 5.64 1.30 1.85
CA TRP A 77 6.50 2.47 1.71
C TRP A 77 6.22 3.45 2.84
N MET A 78 7.24 3.78 3.62
CA MET A 78 7.12 4.74 4.70
C MET A 78 7.72 6.09 4.31
N ASN A 79 6.94 7.11 4.52
CA ASN A 79 7.37 8.50 4.32
C ASN A 79 8.39 8.88 5.41
N SER A 80 9.07 10.03 5.21
CA SER A 80 10.07 10.52 6.17
C SER A 80 9.50 10.79 7.57
N ASN A 81 8.19 11.07 7.66
CA ASN A 81 7.51 11.29 8.96
C ASN A 81 7.02 9.99 9.60
N GLY A 82 7.28 8.84 8.98
CA GLY A 82 6.86 7.53 9.48
C GLY A 82 5.49 7.08 9.02
N SER A 83 4.72 7.93 8.34
CA SER A 83 3.41 7.53 7.81
C SER A 83 3.58 6.57 6.63
N ILE A 84 2.62 5.67 6.47
CA ILE A 84 2.62 4.67 5.39
C ILE A 84 1.92 5.28 4.18
N TYR A 85 2.60 5.20 3.02
CA TYR A 85 2.12 5.75 1.76
C TYR A 85 1.08 4.84 1.11
N SER A 86 0.09 5.42 0.45
CA SER A 86 -0.85 4.70 -0.41
C SER A 86 -0.99 5.43 -1.74
N GLY A 87 -1.32 4.68 -2.79
CA GLY A 87 -1.45 5.22 -4.14
C GLY A 87 -0.23 4.93 -5.01
N TRP A 88 -0.12 5.65 -6.12
CA TRP A 88 0.98 5.49 -7.08
C TRP A 88 2.27 6.06 -6.54
N LEU A 89 3.35 5.28 -6.67
CA LEU A 89 4.69 5.65 -6.22
C LEU A 89 5.67 5.47 -7.37
N SER A 90 6.35 6.56 -7.75
CA SER A 90 7.40 6.53 -8.76
C SER A 90 8.76 6.39 -8.10
N ARG A 91 9.52 5.37 -8.51
CA ARG A 91 10.88 5.14 -8.04
C ARG A 91 11.79 4.93 -9.25
N PRO A 92 13.12 5.06 -9.10
CA PRO A 92 14.04 4.80 -10.21
C PRO A 92 13.85 3.43 -10.86
N SER A 93 13.41 2.43 -10.09
CA SER A 93 13.16 1.07 -10.56
C SER A 93 11.80 0.89 -11.24
N GLY A 94 10.93 1.91 -11.25
CA GLY A 94 9.62 1.84 -11.89
C GLY A 94 8.50 2.44 -11.05
N TRP A 95 7.28 2.21 -11.52
CA TRP A 95 6.06 2.62 -10.82
C TRP A 95 5.52 1.47 -9.98
N TYR A 96 5.05 1.80 -8.78
CA TYR A 96 4.46 0.87 -7.84
C TYR A 96 3.11 1.39 -7.40
N TYR A 97 2.22 0.47 -7.00
CA TYR A 97 0.95 0.88 -6.43
C TYR A 97 0.82 0.32 -5.02
N LEU A 98 0.60 1.22 -4.06
CA LEU A 98 0.34 0.86 -2.67
C LEU A 98 -1.17 0.94 -2.45
N ASN A 99 -1.77 -0.18 -2.05
CA ASN A 99 -3.21 -0.29 -1.79
C ASN A 99 -3.65 0.67 -0.68
N ALA A 100 -4.95 0.80 -0.46
CA ALA A 100 -5.47 1.68 0.59
C ALA A 100 -4.97 1.31 2.00
N ASP A 101 -4.67 0.03 2.23
CA ASP A 101 -4.08 -0.45 3.47
C ASP A 101 -2.56 -0.27 3.52
N GLY A 102 -1.96 0.33 2.50
CA GLY A 102 -0.54 0.56 2.37
C GLY A 102 0.25 -0.59 1.77
N SER A 103 -0.34 -1.78 1.62
CA SER A 103 0.40 -2.93 1.07
C SER A 103 0.68 -2.77 -0.41
N MET A 104 1.90 -3.15 -0.83
CA MET A 104 2.32 -3.09 -2.23
C MET A 104 1.52 -4.10 -3.07
N ALA A 105 0.93 -3.62 -4.17
CA ALA A 105 0.20 -4.49 -5.10
C ALA A 105 1.18 -5.30 -5.95
N THR A 106 0.84 -6.57 -6.19
CA THR A 106 1.51 -7.46 -7.14
C THR A 106 0.45 -8.11 -8.00
N GLY A 107 0.83 -8.54 -9.21
CA GLY A 107 -0.14 -9.10 -10.15
C GLY A 107 -1.12 -8.04 -10.65
N TRP A 108 -2.34 -8.46 -10.92
CA TRP A 108 -3.38 -7.58 -11.43
C TRP A 108 -3.86 -6.60 -10.36
N ALA A 109 -3.91 -5.33 -10.71
CA ALA A 109 -4.42 -4.28 -9.83
C ALA A 109 -5.42 -3.40 -10.59
N LYS A 110 -6.61 -3.24 -10.04
CA LYS A 110 -7.63 -2.35 -10.60
C LYS A 110 -7.61 -1.04 -9.81
N VAL A 111 -7.28 0.04 -10.50
CA VAL A 111 -7.22 1.37 -9.91
C VAL A 111 -8.23 2.25 -10.64
N GLY A 112 -9.24 2.69 -9.93
CA GLY A 112 -10.41 3.29 -10.56
C GLY A 112 -11.08 2.25 -11.47
N ASN A 113 -11.20 2.57 -12.75
CA ASN A 113 -11.78 1.65 -13.74
C ASN A 113 -10.72 1.05 -14.68
N THR A 114 -9.45 1.16 -14.34
CA THR A 114 -8.34 0.75 -15.18
C THR A 114 -7.57 -0.40 -14.55
N TRP A 115 -7.26 -1.44 -15.35
CA TRP A 115 -6.44 -2.56 -14.92
C TRP A 115 -4.98 -2.31 -15.24
N TYR A 116 -4.12 -2.66 -14.28
CA TYR A 116 -2.66 -2.63 -14.39
C TYR A 116 -2.10 -3.97 -14.00
N TYR A 117 -0.91 -4.28 -14.49
CA TYR A 117 -0.22 -5.49 -14.09
C TYR A 117 1.12 -5.16 -13.45
N MET A 118 1.30 -5.61 -12.22
CA MET A 118 2.52 -5.46 -11.46
C MET A 118 3.25 -6.79 -11.44
N ASN A 119 4.57 -6.77 -11.65
CA ASN A 119 5.33 -8.02 -11.53
C ASN A 119 5.46 -8.46 -10.06
N GLY A 120 6.15 -9.58 -9.83
CA GLY A 120 6.34 -10.11 -8.47
C GLY A 120 7.09 -9.17 -7.52
N SER A 121 7.85 -8.23 -8.07
CA SER A 121 8.54 -7.18 -7.29
C SER A 121 7.69 -5.92 -7.11
N GLY A 122 6.45 -5.91 -7.61
CA GLY A 122 5.53 -4.78 -7.53
C GLY A 122 5.71 -3.74 -8.64
N ALA A 123 6.65 -3.90 -9.55
CA ALA A 123 6.88 -2.93 -10.62
C ALA A 123 5.80 -3.04 -11.70
N MET A 124 5.20 -1.89 -12.05
CA MET A 124 4.20 -1.80 -13.11
C MET A 124 4.79 -2.20 -14.45
N GLN A 125 4.08 -3.05 -15.18
CA GLN A 125 4.49 -3.53 -16.50
C GLN A 125 3.83 -2.74 -17.60
N THR A 126 4.54 -2.55 -18.72
CA THR A 126 4.04 -1.94 -19.95
C THR A 126 4.32 -2.88 -21.12
N GLY A 127 3.62 -2.66 -22.22
CA GLY A 127 3.75 -3.52 -23.41
C GLY A 127 3.07 -4.88 -23.23
N TRP A 128 3.59 -5.88 -23.90
CA TRP A 128 3.05 -7.23 -23.81
C TRP A 128 3.34 -7.87 -22.46
N VAL A 129 2.30 -8.41 -21.84
CA VAL A 129 2.39 -9.10 -20.55
C VAL A 129 1.78 -10.49 -20.74
N LYS A 130 2.52 -11.52 -20.32
CA LYS A 130 2.03 -12.90 -20.33
C LYS A 130 1.70 -13.31 -18.90
N ASP A 131 0.43 -13.64 -18.67
CA ASP A 131 -0.02 -14.16 -17.39
C ASP A 131 -0.49 -15.60 -17.61
N GLY A 132 0.24 -16.55 -17.03
CA GLY A 132 0.06 -17.95 -17.36
C GLY A 132 0.37 -18.20 -18.85
N THR A 133 -0.64 -18.58 -19.61
CA THR A 133 -0.51 -18.80 -21.05
C THR A 133 -1.18 -17.71 -21.87
N THR A 134 -1.73 -16.70 -21.24
CA THR A 134 -2.54 -15.65 -21.89
C THR A 134 -1.76 -14.36 -22.01
N TRP A 135 -1.84 -13.74 -23.18
CA TRP A 135 -1.20 -12.46 -23.46
C TRP A 135 -2.17 -11.30 -23.28
N TYR A 136 -1.65 -10.21 -22.72
CA TYR A 136 -2.33 -8.95 -22.51
C TYR A 136 -1.42 -7.83 -22.99
N TYR A 137 -1.98 -6.67 -23.34
CA TYR A 137 -1.18 -5.52 -23.74
C TYR A 137 -1.49 -4.31 -22.87
N MET A 138 -0.43 -3.75 -22.30
CA MET A 138 -0.48 -2.54 -21.49
C MET A 138 0.11 -1.40 -22.28
N ASN A 139 -0.56 -0.24 -22.27
CA ASN A 139 -0.01 0.94 -22.94
C ASN A 139 1.18 1.50 -22.14
N SER A 140 1.74 2.61 -22.62
CA SER A 140 2.92 3.24 -21.99
C SER A 140 2.65 3.75 -20.57
N SER A 141 1.39 3.97 -20.21
CA SER A 141 0.97 4.34 -18.84
C SER A 141 0.67 3.11 -17.97
N GLY A 142 0.84 1.91 -18.51
CA GLY A 142 0.53 0.66 -17.82
C GLY A 142 -0.92 0.24 -17.88
N ALA A 143 -1.80 1.01 -18.52
CA ALA A 143 -3.21 0.68 -18.62
C ALA A 143 -3.46 -0.49 -19.58
N MET A 144 -4.22 -1.48 -19.14
CA MET A 144 -4.62 -2.62 -19.98
C MET A 144 -5.53 -2.14 -21.11
N LEU A 145 -5.21 -2.54 -22.34
CA LEU A 145 -5.99 -2.21 -23.53
C LEU A 145 -6.95 -3.33 -23.89
N THR A 146 -8.04 -2.95 -24.57
CA THR A 146 -9.07 -3.86 -25.09
C THR A 146 -9.42 -3.44 -26.50
N GLY A 147 -10.11 -4.34 -27.22
CA GLY A 147 -10.54 -4.10 -28.58
C GLY A 147 -9.41 -4.27 -29.60
N TRP A 148 -9.62 -3.75 -30.80
CA TRP A 148 -8.62 -3.78 -31.86
C TRP A 148 -7.48 -2.80 -31.57
N GLN A 149 -6.24 -3.31 -31.63
CA GLN A 149 -5.04 -2.51 -31.40
C GLN A 149 -4.01 -2.79 -32.48
N LEU A 150 -3.47 -1.73 -33.06
CA LEU A 150 -2.35 -1.80 -33.99
C LEU A 150 -1.06 -1.66 -33.18
N ILE A 151 -0.26 -2.73 -33.15
CA ILE A 151 0.95 -2.78 -32.34
C ILE A 151 2.11 -3.20 -33.24
N ASN A 152 3.09 -2.32 -33.42
CA ASN A 152 4.27 -2.55 -34.24
C ASN A 152 3.91 -3.06 -35.66
N GLY A 153 2.87 -2.46 -36.23
CA GLY A 153 2.45 -2.76 -37.59
C GLY A 153 1.52 -3.95 -37.75
N SER A 154 1.18 -4.65 -36.68
CA SER A 154 0.25 -5.78 -36.70
C SER A 154 -1.00 -5.50 -35.88
N TRP A 155 -2.14 -5.99 -36.37
CA TRP A 155 -3.41 -5.86 -35.67
C TRP A 155 -3.65 -7.03 -34.73
N TYR A 156 -4.06 -6.68 -33.50
CA TYR A 156 -4.42 -7.64 -32.45
C TYR A 156 -5.80 -7.29 -31.92
N TYR A 157 -6.55 -8.31 -31.52
CA TYR A 157 -7.81 -8.11 -30.83
C TYR A 157 -7.69 -8.56 -29.39
N LEU A 158 -8.06 -7.65 -28.47
CA LEU A 158 -8.05 -7.90 -27.04
C LEU A 158 -9.50 -7.88 -26.56
N TYR A 159 -9.95 -8.99 -25.98
CA TYR A 159 -11.31 -9.11 -25.46
C TYR A 159 -11.57 -8.08 -24.37
N GLY A 160 -12.84 -7.96 -23.93
CA GLY A 160 -13.21 -7.03 -22.86
C GLY A 160 -12.48 -7.26 -21.54
N ASN A 161 -12.00 -8.48 -21.30
CA ASN A 161 -11.16 -8.82 -20.16
C ASN A 161 -9.66 -8.64 -20.41
N GLY A 162 -9.28 -8.11 -21.56
CA GLY A 162 -7.89 -7.86 -21.98
C GLY A 162 -7.17 -9.03 -22.62
N LYS A 163 -7.73 -10.23 -22.59
CA LYS A 163 -7.09 -11.41 -23.19
C LYS A 163 -6.93 -11.25 -24.70
N MET A 164 -5.73 -11.52 -25.20
CA MET A 164 -5.48 -11.51 -26.65
C MET A 164 -6.17 -12.69 -27.31
N ALA A 165 -6.91 -12.41 -28.38
CA ALA A 165 -7.56 -13.45 -29.19
C ALA A 165 -6.50 -14.22 -29.97
N GLU A 166 -6.62 -15.56 -29.96
CA GLU A 166 -5.77 -16.48 -30.69
C GLU A 166 -6.64 -17.48 -31.47
N ASN A 167 -6.32 -17.64 -32.74
CA ASN A 167 -6.96 -18.67 -33.58
C ASN A 167 -8.51 -18.64 -33.50
N SER A 168 -9.07 -17.43 -33.42
CA SER A 168 -10.49 -17.23 -33.23
C SER A 168 -11.06 -16.25 -34.25
N TRP A 169 -12.32 -16.42 -34.62
CA TRP A 169 -13.06 -15.43 -35.38
C TRP A 169 -13.51 -14.31 -34.47
N ILE A 170 -13.25 -13.07 -34.91
CA ILE A 170 -13.74 -11.88 -34.25
C ILE A 170 -14.83 -11.27 -35.11
N GLY A 171 -16.04 -11.15 -34.57
CA GLY A 171 -17.18 -10.60 -35.29
C GLY A 171 -16.96 -9.13 -35.67
N SER A 172 -17.59 -8.70 -36.75
CA SER A 172 -17.57 -7.29 -37.18
C SER A 172 -18.58 -6.44 -36.40
#